data_adde6819595b1b339d5e617ee988a0a3
#
_entry.id   adde6819595b1b339d5e617ee988a0a3
#
_cell.length_a   1.000
_cell.length_b   1.000
_cell.length_c   1.000
_cell.angle_alpha   90.00
_cell.angle_beta   90.00
_cell.angle_gamma   90.00
#
_symmetry.space_group_name_H-M   'P 1'
#
loop_
_entity.id
_entity.type
_entity.pdbx_description
1 polymer ?
#
loop_
_entity_poly.entity_id
_entity_poly.type
_entity_poly.pdbx_seq_one_letter_code
_entity_poly.pdbx_strand_id
1 'polypeptide(L)'
;MIRQTLTQLGQTARIDTITRKLYVDIPRDLESRGSVEISVVYFRSAYTPNDFPSPVHYTTRFLLERSVAIKCPSLVLQLAGGKKVQEVLGRPDMLEKFLADDTKYSRVFSKEEIQELRDNFMDMWSLDVDQDMLLSDMQTIKIGNENFGVRKAREEARSLVLKPQREGGGNNIYKEDIPTFLDNLESREREAWIAMRLIVTPVGVGNYLIRTGITSGSSGSQTPLKTHTISELGIFGWSLFGDDGGDSIMEEETVGWLVRTKGIETNEGGVATGFSVLDSILLVD
;
A
#
# COMPACT_ATOMS: atom_id res chain seq x y z
N MET A 1 12.13 22.19 -6.23
CA MET A 1 12.01 20.92 -5.47
C MET A 1 13.38 20.55 -4.93
N ILE A 2 13.46 20.25 -3.62
CA ILE A 2 14.69 19.84 -2.93
C ILE A 2 14.55 18.36 -2.58
N ARG A 3 15.60 17.57 -2.83
CA ARG A 3 15.65 16.15 -2.42
C ARG A 3 16.67 15.99 -1.32
N GLN A 4 16.25 15.39 -0.21
CA GLN A 4 17.12 15.10 0.92
C GLN A 4 16.73 13.76 1.56
N THR A 5 17.71 13.08 2.14
CA THR A 5 17.48 11.91 2.99
C THR A 5 16.99 12.33 4.37
N LEU A 6 16.39 11.41 5.14
CA LEU A 6 16.05 11.69 6.55
C LEU A 6 17.27 12.06 7.38
N THR A 7 18.44 11.47 7.09
CA THR A 7 19.70 11.83 7.75
C THR A 7 20.09 13.30 7.50
N GLN A 8 20.01 13.76 6.25
CA GLN A 8 20.31 15.14 5.88
C GLN A 8 19.28 16.10 6.51
N LEU A 9 17.98 15.76 6.44
CA LEU A 9 16.93 16.56 7.09
C LEU A 9 17.11 16.64 8.61
N GLY A 10 17.61 15.59 9.26
CA GLY A 10 17.95 15.61 10.68
C GLY A 10 19.00 16.66 11.06
N GLN A 11 19.82 17.09 10.10
CA GLN A 11 20.84 18.12 10.28
C GLN A 11 20.40 19.51 9.84
N THR A 12 19.50 19.59 8.84
CA THR A 12 19.18 20.84 8.15
C THR A 12 17.75 21.32 8.39
N ALA A 13 16.85 20.44 8.83
CA ALA A 13 15.44 20.79 9.07
C ALA A 13 15.23 21.33 10.48
N ARG A 14 14.44 22.37 10.59
CA ARG A 14 13.98 22.91 11.85
C ARG A 14 12.53 23.37 11.75
N ILE A 15 11.86 23.34 12.88
CA ILE A 15 10.49 23.83 13.04
C ILE A 15 10.49 25.12 13.86
N ASP A 16 9.76 26.11 13.43
CA ASP A 16 9.47 27.26 14.26
C ASP A 16 8.53 26.84 15.40
N THR A 17 8.89 27.17 16.64
CA THR A 17 8.18 26.67 17.82
C THR A 17 6.79 27.30 18.01
N ILE A 18 6.55 28.48 17.43
CA ILE A 18 5.29 29.24 17.58
C ILE A 18 4.39 28.94 16.36
N THR A 19 4.90 29.16 15.16
CA THR A 19 4.12 29.02 13.93
C THR A 19 4.07 27.59 13.39
N ARG A 20 4.95 26.70 13.89
CA ARG A 20 5.15 25.32 13.42
C ARG A 20 5.56 25.23 11.94
N LYS A 21 5.98 26.33 11.33
CA LYS A 21 6.52 26.34 9.97
C LYS A 21 7.80 25.52 9.88
N LEU A 22 7.93 24.75 8.82
CA LEU A 22 9.10 23.93 8.54
C LEU A 22 10.10 24.71 7.70
N TYR A 23 11.34 24.75 8.14
CA TYR A 23 12.45 25.35 7.40
C TYR A 23 13.55 24.31 7.16
N VAL A 24 14.19 24.39 6.01
CA VAL A 24 15.35 23.56 5.66
C VAL A 24 16.50 24.48 5.21
N ASP A 25 17.66 24.26 5.79
CA ASP A 25 18.87 24.99 5.40
C ASP A 25 19.46 24.36 4.12
N ILE A 26 19.67 25.18 3.10
CA ILE A 26 20.20 24.79 1.81
C ILE A 26 21.68 25.14 1.74
N PRO A 27 22.57 24.21 1.26
CA PRO A 27 23.99 24.51 1.06
C PRO A 27 24.21 25.74 0.17
N ARG A 28 25.29 26.47 0.44
CA ARG A 28 25.58 27.80 -0.16
C ARG A 28 25.92 27.82 -1.65
N ASP A 29 26.11 26.68 -2.26
CA ASP A 29 26.51 26.47 -3.65
C ASP A 29 25.30 26.45 -4.64
N LEU A 30 24.09 26.41 -4.14
CA LEU A 30 22.89 26.64 -4.92
C LEU A 30 22.46 28.12 -4.79
N GLU A 31 22.05 28.73 -5.87
CA GLU A 31 21.76 30.17 -6.00
C GLU A 31 20.77 30.76 -4.97
N SER A 32 20.04 29.90 -4.26
CA SER A 32 19.16 30.28 -3.16
C SER A 32 19.83 30.02 -1.81
N ARG A 33 20.23 31.09 -1.15
CA ARG A 33 20.99 31.05 0.09
C ARG A 33 20.09 31.18 1.30
N GLY A 34 20.23 30.25 2.25
CA GLY A 34 19.65 30.36 3.58
C GLY A 34 18.61 29.31 3.87
N SER A 35 17.83 29.55 4.88
CA SER A 35 16.75 28.71 5.33
C SER A 35 15.50 28.97 4.48
N VAL A 36 14.93 27.94 3.91
CA VAL A 36 13.74 28.01 3.06
C VAL A 36 12.55 27.39 3.78
N GLU A 37 11.41 28.07 3.78
CA GLU A 37 10.16 27.54 4.28
C GLU A 37 9.67 26.43 3.33
N ILE A 38 9.28 25.28 3.89
CA ILE A 38 8.79 24.11 3.16
C ILE A 38 7.28 24.01 3.34
N SER A 39 6.57 24.08 2.24
CA SER A 39 5.10 23.94 2.22
C SER A 39 4.64 22.49 2.11
N VAL A 40 5.41 21.63 1.43
CA VAL A 40 5.03 20.22 1.18
C VAL A 40 6.22 19.31 1.42
N VAL A 41 6.00 18.22 2.15
CA VAL A 41 6.94 17.11 2.32
C VAL A 41 6.38 15.89 1.61
N TYR A 42 7.01 15.51 0.48
CA TYR A 42 6.65 14.33 -0.27
C TYR A 42 7.59 13.17 0.04
N PHE A 43 7.06 12.12 0.67
CA PHE A 43 7.84 10.96 1.05
C PHE A 43 7.95 9.96 -0.13
N ARG A 44 9.20 9.66 -0.52
CA ARG A 44 9.55 8.63 -1.52
C ARG A 44 10.25 7.43 -0.89
N SER A 45 10.36 7.43 0.43
CA SER A 45 10.89 6.39 1.31
C SER A 45 10.28 6.57 2.68
N ALA A 46 10.81 5.91 3.68
CA ALA A 46 10.29 5.91 5.05
C ALA A 46 8.95 5.16 5.18
N TYR A 47 8.86 4.03 4.47
CA TYR A 47 7.69 3.14 4.49
C TYR A 47 7.90 1.91 5.36
N THR A 48 9.14 1.49 5.55
CA THR A 48 9.49 0.27 6.27
C THR A 48 10.42 0.55 7.43
N PRO A 49 10.51 -0.33 8.43
CA PRO A 49 11.47 -0.18 9.53
C PRO A 49 12.93 -0.04 9.07
N ASN A 50 13.28 -0.63 7.93
CA ASN A 50 14.64 -0.53 7.36
C ASN A 50 15.00 0.89 6.92
N ASP A 51 14.01 1.74 6.67
CA ASP A 51 14.23 3.16 6.35
C ASP A 51 14.61 3.99 7.61
N PHE A 52 14.54 3.37 8.80
CA PHE A 52 14.81 3.99 10.08
C PHE A 52 15.93 3.29 10.85
N PRO A 53 17.15 3.23 10.31
CA PRO A 53 18.26 2.45 10.88
C PRO A 53 18.79 3.01 12.21
N SER A 54 18.38 4.21 12.61
CA SER A 54 18.80 4.82 13.89
C SER A 54 17.75 5.78 14.46
N PRO A 55 17.83 6.13 15.76
CA PRO A 55 16.88 7.04 16.41
C PRO A 55 16.72 8.39 15.71
N VAL A 56 17.78 8.91 15.07
CA VAL A 56 17.69 10.19 14.36
C VAL A 56 16.67 10.19 13.24
N HIS A 57 16.43 9.07 12.58
CA HIS A 57 15.42 8.96 11.51
C HIS A 57 14.01 9.12 12.07
N TYR A 58 13.72 8.50 13.22
CA TYR A 58 12.44 8.65 13.92
C TYR A 58 12.22 10.07 14.40
N THR A 59 13.22 10.69 15.03
CA THR A 59 13.11 12.08 15.51
C THR A 59 12.95 13.06 14.35
N THR A 60 13.63 12.82 13.23
CA THR A 60 13.46 13.62 12.00
C THR A 60 12.06 13.45 11.44
N ARG A 61 11.57 12.23 11.29
CA ARG A 61 10.19 11.98 10.83
C ARG A 61 9.18 12.65 11.74
N PHE A 62 9.35 12.56 13.04
CA PHE A 62 8.48 13.20 14.03
C PHE A 62 8.51 14.74 13.93
N LEU A 63 9.68 15.34 13.69
CA LEU A 63 9.80 16.77 13.45
C LEU A 63 9.00 17.18 12.21
N LEU A 64 9.16 16.47 11.10
CA LEU A 64 8.42 16.75 9.86
C LEU A 64 6.91 16.62 10.08
N GLU A 65 6.47 15.58 10.77
CA GLU A 65 5.05 15.32 11.05
C GLU A 65 4.41 16.42 11.89
N ARG A 66 5.15 16.98 12.84
CA ARG A 66 4.67 18.08 13.71
C ARG A 66 4.57 19.42 12.99
N SER A 67 5.17 19.59 11.83
CA SER A 67 5.13 20.85 11.09
C SER A 67 3.74 21.11 10.47
N VAL A 68 3.47 22.35 10.11
CA VAL A 68 2.28 22.75 9.31
C VAL A 68 2.46 22.47 7.83
N ALA A 69 3.65 22.05 7.37
CA ALA A 69 3.84 21.61 6.00
C ALA A 69 2.88 20.45 5.68
N ILE A 70 2.32 20.43 4.48
CA ILE A 70 1.50 19.33 4.00
C ILE A 70 2.37 18.08 3.84
N LYS A 71 1.97 16.96 4.44
CA LYS A 71 2.66 15.67 4.27
C LYS A 71 1.95 14.80 3.23
N CYS A 72 2.71 14.22 2.33
CA CYS A 72 2.23 13.27 1.34
C CYS A 72 3.10 11.99 1.37
N PRO A 73 2.61 10.93 2.04
CA PRO A 73 1.50 10.88 2.97
C PRO A 73 1.87 11.40 4.39
N SER A 74 0.87 11.74 5.19
CA SER A 74 1.03 11.84 6.64
C SER A 74 1.25 10.45 7.24
N LEU A 75 1.73 10.39 8.48
CA LEU A 75 1.93 9.10 9.17
C LEU A 75 0.61 8.32 9.30
N VAL A 76 -0.49 8.99 9.60
CA VAL A 76 -1.81 8.37 9.71
C VAL A 76 -2.26 7.77 8.40
N LEU A 77 -2.12 8.51 7.29
CA LEU A 77 -2.47 8.00 5.95
C LEU A 77 -1.56 6.86 5.49
N GLN A 78 -0.28 6.91 5.84
CA GLN A 78 0.65 5.82 5.58
C GLN A 78 0.24 4.54 6.32
N LEU A 79 -0.14 4.65 7.59
CA LEU A 79 -0.62 3.51 8.38
C LEU A 79 -1.97 2.99 7.86
N ALA A 80 -2.86 3.89 7.40
CA ALA A 80 -4.14 3.51 6.79
C ALA A 80 -3.98 2.66 5.52
N GLY A 81 -2.86 2.77 4.80
CA GLY A 81 -2.52 1.93 3.65
C GLY A 81 -2.16 0.48 4.00
N GLY A 82 -2.01 0.14 5.27
CA GLY A 82 -1.62 -1.21 5.71
C GLY A 82 -2.67 -2.27 5.40
N LYS A 83 -2.22 -3.50 5.13
CA LYS A 83 -3.13 -4.63 4.82
C LYS A 83 -4.05 -4.99 5.97
N LYS A 84 -3.64 -4.77 7.22
CA LYS A 84 -4.49 -4.97 8.40
C LYS A 84 -5.70 -4.01 8.40
N VAL A 85 -5.52 -2.76 7.99
CA VAL A 85 -6.62 -1.80 7.86
C VAL A 85 -7.60 -2.26 6.78
N GLN A 86 -7.09 -2.69 5.63
CA GLN A 86 -7.92 -3.23 4.55
C GLN A 86 -8.71 -4.47 5.02
N GLU A 87 -8.07 -5.37 5.76
CA GLU A 87 -8.74 -6.56 6.34
C GLU A 87 -9.87 -6.14 7.29
N VAL A 88 -9.62 -5.20 8.19
CA VAL A 88 -10.63 -4.70 9.12
C VAL A 88 -11.81 -4.05 8.39
N LEU A 89 -11.55 -3.24 7.35
CA LEU A 89 -12.61 -2.64 6.53
C LEU A 89 -13.43 -3.68 5.78
N GLY A 90 -12.84 -4.82 5.42
CA GLY A 90 -13.55 -5.95 4.80
C GLY A 90 -14.48 -6.70 5.73
N ARG A 91 -14.39 -6.51 7.06
CA ARG A 91 -15.26 -7.19 8.04
C ARG A 91 -16.70 -6.67 7.94
N PRO A 92 -17.69 -7.50 8.31
CA PRO A 92 -19.09 -7.07 8.39
C PRO A 92 -19.24 -5.77 9.20
N ASP A 93 -20.14 -4.90 8.80
CA ASP A 93 -20.52 -3.63 9.44
C ASP A 93 -19.39 -2.57 9.59
N MET A 94 -18.15 -2.87 9.16
CA MET A 94 -17.06 -1.90 9.32
C MET A 94 -17.08 -0.78 8.27
N LEU A 95 -17.37 -1.07 7.01
CA LEU A 95 -17.55 -0.04 5.99
C LEU A 95 -18.73 0.85 6.33
N GLU A 96 -19.84 0.25 6.73
CA GLU A 96 -21.08 0.93 7.11
C GLU A 96 -20.83 1.90 8.26
N LYS A 97 -20.05 1.48 9.26
CA LYS A 97 -19.68 2.33 10.40
C LYS A 97 -18.94 3.60 9.99
N PHE A 98 -18.12 3.53 8.92
CA PHE A 98 -17.37 4.68 8.45
C PHE A 98 -18.13 5.51 7.42
N LEU A 99 -18.96 4.91 6.57
CA LEU A 99 -19.57 5.57 5.41
C LEU A 99 -21.01 6.00 5.64
N ALA A 100 -21.73 5.41 6.61
CA ALA A 100 -23.11 5.75 6.94
C ALA A 100 -23.23 6.81 8.05
N ASP A 101 -22.13 7.35 8.58
CA ASP A 101 -22.15 8.37 9.63
C ASP A 101 -22.35 9.76 9.01
N ASP A 102 -23.59 10.24 9.04
CA ASP A 102 -24.00 11.55 8.52
C ASP A 102 -23.49 12.75 9.35
N THR A 103 -22.95 12.49 10.55
CA THR A 103 -22.43 13.53 11.43
C THR A 103 -21.01 13.93 11.10
N LYS A 104 -20.27 13.08 10.35
CA LYS A 104 -18.84 13.25 10.07
C LYS A 104 -18.54 13.67 8.64
N TYR A 105 -19.44 13.37 7.71
CA TYR A 105 -19.17 13.55 6.29
C TYR A 105 -20.22 14.45 5.65
N SER A 106 -19.78 15.25 4.68
CA SER A 106 -20.65 16.09 3.86
C SER A 106 -21.51 15.28 2.89
N ARG A 107 -21.21 14.00 2.71
CA ARG A 107 -21.96 13.04 1.88
C ARG A 107 -22.21 11.77 2.68
N VAL A 108 -23.47 11.36 2.70
CA VAL A 108 -23.90 10.04 3.20
C VAL A 108 -23.97 9.08 2.02
N PHE A 109 -23.30 7.93 2.15
CA PHE A 109 -23.38 6.88 1.15
C PHE A 109 -24.64 6.04 1.36
N SER A 110 -25.30 5.70 0.25
CA SER A 110 -26.44 4.78 0.30
C SER A 110 -25.99 3.35 0.61
N LYS A 111 -26.91 2.48 0.99
CA LYS A 111 -26.61 1.06 1.24
C LYS A 111 -26.13 0.37 -0.03
N GLU A 112 -26.66 0.76 -1.18
CA GLU A 112 -26.30 0.24 -2.49
C GLU A 112 -24.85 0.63 -2.84
N GLU A 113 -24.46 1.89 -2.66
CA GLU A 113 -23.08 2.37 -2.86
C GLU A 113 -22.07 1.68 -1.93
N ILE A 114 -22.45 1.46 -0.66
CA ILE A 114 -21.61 0.73 0.29
C ILE A 114 -21.45 -0.73 -0.13
N GLN A 115 -22.52 -1.36 -0.62
CA GLN A 115 -22.48 -2.74 -1.10
C GLN A 115 -21.62 -2.87 -2.36
N GLU A 116 -21.76 -1.96 -3.32
CA GLU A 116 -20.90 -1.90 -4.51
C GLU A 116 -19.41 -1.77 -4.14
N LEU A 117 -19.10 -0.95 -3.14
CA LEU A 117 -17.75 -0.83 -2.64
C LEU A 117 -17.29 -2.13 -1.98
N ARG A 118 -18.13 -2.77 -1.16
CA ARG A 118 -17.84 -4.05 -0.49
C ARG A 118 -17.57 -5.17 -1.47
N ASP A 119 -18.28 -5.23 -2.57
CA ASP A 119 -18.14 -6.25 -3.63
C ASP A 119 -16.75 -6.19 -4.33
N ASN A 120 -16.02 -5.08 -4.15
CA ASN A 120 -14.64 -4.96 -4.62
C ASN A 120 -13.58 -5.50 -3.63
N PHE A 121 -13.98 -5.87 -2.40
CA PHE A 121 -13.06 -6.46 -1.43
C PHE A 121 -12.91 -7.95 -1.69
N MET A 122 -11.68 -8.39 -1.82
CA MET A 122 -11.35 -9.82 -1.82
C MET A 122 -11.41 -10.37 -0.39
N ASP A 123 -11.75 -11.66 -0.28
CA ASP A 123 -11.68 -12.38 1.01
C ASP A 123 -10.27 -12.33 1.57
N MET A 124 -10.16 -11.86 2.81
CA MET A 124 -8.89 -11.70 3.51
C MET A 124 -9.08 -11.79 5.02
N TRP A 125 -8.07 -12.31 5.72
CA TRP A 125 -8.08 -12.45 7.16
C TRP A 125 -6.67 -12.41 7.74
N SER A 126 -6.59 -12.06 9.03
CA SER A 126 -5.34 -12.09 9.78
C SER A 126 -4.99 -13.52 10.22
N LEU A 127 -3.69 -13.85 10.25
CA LEU A 127 -3.25 -15.18 10.71
C LEU A 127 -3.39 -15.36 12.21
N ASP A 128 -3.58 -14.30 12.99
CA ASP A 128 -3.82 -14.35 14.44
C ASP A 128 -5.31 -14.50 14.81
N VAL A 129 -6.21 -14.54 13.81
CA VAL A 129 -7.65 -14.66 14.04
C VAL A 129 -8.02 -16.03 14.59
N ASP A 130 -8.73 -16.03 15.70
CA ASP A 130 -9.41 -17.21 16.23
C ASP A 130 -10.84 -17.33 15.70
N GLN A 131 -11.38 -18.56 15.70
CA GLN A 131 -12.69 -18.85 15.13
C GLN A 131 -13.82 -18.03 15.78
N ASP A 132 -13.71 -17.71 17.05
CA ASP A 132 -14.70 -16.96 17.83
C ASP A 132 -14.87 -15.49 17.35
N MET A 133 -13.90 -14.95 16.63
CA MET A 133 -13.97 -13.58 16.09
C MET A 133 -14.70 -13.48 14.76
N LEU A 134 -14.91 -14.60 14.05
CA LEU A 134 -15.52 -14.59 12.71
C LEU A 134 -16.94 -15.14 12.68
N LEU A 135 -17.38 -15.82 13.73
CA LEU A 135 -18.68 -16.51 13.78
C LEU A 135 -19.34 -16.25 15.12
N SER A 136 -20.21 -15.26 15.16
CA SER A 136 -21.06 -14.98 16.34
C SER A 136 -22.10 -16.08 16.68
N ASP A 137 -22.28 -17.10 15.78
CA ASP A 137 -23.43 -18.02 15.87
C ASP A 137 -23.11 -19.52 15.72
N MET A 138 -21.84 -19.97 15.73
CA MET A 138 -21.55 -21.42 15.65
C MET A 138 -20.64 -21.92 16.77
N GLN A 139 -21.07 -23.01 17.37
CA GLN A 139 -20.35 -23.69 18.48
C GLN A 139 -18.90 -24.04 18.11
N THR A 140 -17.98 -23.54 18.92
CA THR A 140 -16.53 -23.67 18.76
C THR A 140 -16.08 -25.08 19.01
N ILE A 141 -15.53 -25.77 18.02
CA ILE A 141 -14.76 -27.01 18.22
C ILE A 141 -13.29 -26.64 18.08
N LYS A 142 -12.55 -26.60 19.21
CA LYS A 142 -11.09 -26.50 19.18
C LYS A 142 -10.50 -27.81 18.67
N ILE A 143 -10.03 -27.82 17.44
CA ILE A 143 -9.31 -28.93 16.84
C ILE A 143 -7.83 -28.53 16.74
N GLY A 144 -7.01 -28.99 17.69
CA GLY A 144 -5.56 -28.79 17.69
C GLY A 144 -5.08 -27.44 18.27
N ASN A 145 -3.75 -27.27 18.34
CA ASN A 145 -3.08 -26.08 18.88
C ASN A 145 -2.90 -24.94 17.87
N GLU A 146 -3.39 -25.09 16.64
CA GLU A 146 -3.27 -24.10 15.58
C GLU A 146 -4.53 -23.21 15.56
N ASN A 147 -4.35 -21.89 15.52
CA ASN A 147 -5.49 -21.00 15.44
C ASN A 147 -6.20 -21.08 14.07
N PHE A 148 -7.43 -20.58 14.02
CA PHE A 148 -8.28 -20.68 12.83
C PHE A 148 -7.64 -20.01 11.60
N GLY A 149 -7.06 -18.82 11.75
CA GLY A 149 -6.47 -18.07 10.64
C GLY A 149 -5.34 -18.80 9.94
N VAL A 150 -4.46 -19.43 10.72
CA VAL A 150 -3.33 -20.24 10.19
C VAL A 150 -3.86 -21.51 9.52
N ARG A 151 -4.78 -22.24 10.17
CA ARG A 151 -5.36 -23.47 9.62
C ARG A 151 -6.05 -23.21 8.27
N LYS A 152 -6.94 -22.21 8.20
CA LYS A 152 -7.62 -21.81 6.97
C LYS A 152 -6.62 -21.42 5.88
N ALA A 153 -5.56 -20.69 6.22
CA ALA A 153 -4.52 -20.32 5.25
C ALA A 153 -3.76 -21.54 4.71
N ARG A 154 -3.54 -22.54 5.53
CA ARG A 154 -2.89 -23.81 5.12
C ARG A 154 -3.80 -24.62 4.19
N GLU A 155 -5.06 -24.78 4.56
CA GLU A 155 -6.05 -25.54 3.78
C GLU A 155 -6.29 -24.93 2.40
N GLU A 156 -6.33 -23.60 2.29
CA GLU A 156 -6.64 -22.87 1.07
C GLU A 156 -5.40 -22.31 0.34
N ALA A 157 -4.19 -22.69 0.75
CA ALA A 157 -2.91 -22.13 0.34
C ALA A 157 -2.80 -21.86 -1.18
N ARG A 158 -3.23 -22.81 -2.02
CA ARG A 158 -3.13 -22.70 -3.49
C ARG A 158 -3.86 -21.51 -4.09
N SER A 159 -4.83 -20.94 -3.40
CA SER A 159 -5.62 -19.78 -3.83
C SER A 159 -5.26 -18.50 -3.11
N LEU A 160 -4.16 -18.50 -2.35
CA LEU A 160 -3.81 -17.40 -1.46
C LEU A 160 -2.44 -16.80 -1.74
N VAL A 161 -2.29 -15.58 -1.24
CA VAL A 161 -1.03 -14.91 -0.97
C VAL A 161 -1.02 -14.44 0.48
N LEU A 162 0.07 -14.65 1.19
CA LEU A 162 0.30 -14.02 2.50
C LEU A 162 1.06 -12.71 2.29
N LYS A 163 0.55 -11.64 2.88
CA LYS A 163 1.14 -10.31 2.79
C LYS A 163 1.52 -9.78 4.16
N PRO A 164 2.78 -9.34 4.36
CA PRO A 164 3.18 -8.68 5.59
C PRO A 164 2.68 -7.23 5.64
N GLN A 165 2.74 -6.59 6.81
CA GLN A 165 2.47 -5.16 6.99
C GLN A 165 3.68 -4.32 6.51
N ARG A 166 4.07 -4.51 5.24
CA ARG A 166 5.20 -3.80 4.60
C ARG A 166 4.77 -3.29 3.24
N GLU A 167 5.20 -2.10 2.92
CA GLU A 167 5.06 -1.55 1.59
C GLU A 167 6.09 -2.17 0.64
N GLY A 168 5.73 -2.23 -0.66
CA GLY A 168 6.60 -2.75 -1.71
C GLY A 168 6.45 -4.25 -1.96
N GLY A 169 6.95 -4.70 -3.09
CA GLY A 169 6.95 -6.11 -3.50
C GLY A 169 8.11 -6.92 -2.90
N GLY A 170 8.13 -8.22 -3.20
CA GLY A 170 9.23 -9.13 -2.82
C GLY A 170 9.15 -9.71 -1.41
N ASN A 171 8.12 -9.38 -0.63
CA ASN A 171 7.93 -9.89 0.73
C ASN A 171 6.72 -10.84 0.87
N ASN A 172 6.04 -11.12 -0.22
CA ASN A 172 4.83 -11.95 -0.22
C ASN A 172 5.19 -13.44 -0.29
N ILE A 173 4.35 -14.26 0.33
CA ILE A 173 4.44 -15.74 0.26
C ILE A 173 3.25 -16.24 -0.56
N TYR A 174 3.51 -17.05 -1.57
CA TYR A 174 2.47 -17.47 -2.51
C TYR A 174 2.21 -18.97 -2.44
N LYS A 175 0.95 -19.35 -2.57
CA LYS A 175 0.49 -20.71 -2.88
C LYS A 175 1.23 -21.82 -2.13
N GLU A 176 2.02 -22.60 -2.85
CA GLU A 176 2.69 -23.81 -2.37
C GLU A 176 3.76 -23.52 -1.30
N ASP A 177 4.27 -22.30 -1.23
CA ASP A 177 5.25 -21.91 -0.21
C ASP A 177 4.59 -21.59 1.14
N ILE A 178 3.27 -21.35 1.16
CA ILE A 178 2.53 -20.97 2.37
C ILE A 178 2.64 -22.02 3.48
N PRO A 179 2.41 -23.32 3.24
CA PRO A 179 2.49 -24.32 4.31
C PRO A 179 3.86 -24.35 4.99
N THR A 180 4.94 -24.37 4.21
CA THR A 180 6.32 -24.37 4.73
C THR A 180 6.63 -23.08 5.50
N PHE A 181 6.16 -21.94 5.02
CA PHE A 181 6.30 -20.67 5.74
C PHE A 181 5.58 -20.71 7.10
N LEU A 182 4.33 -21.21 7.13
CA LEU A 182 3.54 -21.29 8.35
C LEU A 182 4.14 -22.23 9.40
N ASP A 183 4.86 -23.29 8.98
CA ASP A 183 5.56 -24.20 9.89
C ASP A 183 6.68 -23.50 10.67
N ASN A 184 7.26 -22.46 10.10
CA ASN A 184 8.37 -21.70 10.68
C ASN A 184 7.94 -20.36 11.29
N LEU A 185 6.66 -19.96 11.15
CA LEU A 185 6.15 -18.69 11.64
C LEU A 185 5.87 -18.73 13.14
N GLU A 186 6.61 -17.94 13.90
CA GLU A 186 6.38 -17.81 15.35
C GLU A 186 4.98 -17.23 15.65
N SER A 187 4.35 -17.70 16.73
CA SER A 187 2.99 -17.26 17.09
C SER A 187 2.85 -15.75 17.27
N ARG A 188 3.89 -15.08 17.79
CA ARG A 188 3.93 -13.63 17.98
C ARG A 188 4.00 -12.82 16.68
N GLU A 189 4.39 -13.46 15.56
CA GLU A 189 4.52 -12.80 14.27
C GLU A 189 3.27 -12.94 13.41
N ARG A 190 2.31 -13.76 13.81
CA ARG A 190 1.08 -14.05 13.04
C ARG A 190 0.25 -12.80 12.80
N GLU A 191 0.17 -11.87 13.76
CA GLU A 191 -0.55 -10.60 13.64
C GLU A 191 -0.03 -9.67 12.54
N ALA A 192 1.25 -9.85 12.14
CA ALA A 192 1.87 -9.09 11.07
C ALA A 192 1.51 -9.61 9.67
N TRP A 193 0.81 -10.73 9.56
CA TRP A 193 0.51 -11.37 8.27
C TRP A 193 -0.97 -11.45 7.99
N ILE A 194 -1.34 -11.12 6.75
CA ILE A 194 -2.69 -11.21 6.23
C ILE A 194 -2.72 -12.24 5.11
N ALA A 195 -3.59 -13.24 5.24
CA ALA A 195 -3.95 -14.11 4.13
C ALA A 195 -4.97 -13.38 3.25
N MET A 196 -4.72 -13.38 1.96
CA MET A 196 -5.56 -12.71 0.97
C MET A 196 -5.79 -13.63 -0.23
N ARG A 197 -7.02 -13.70 -0.69
CA ARG A 197 -7.36 -14.49 -1.87
C ARG A 197 -6.74 -13.88 -3.14
N LEU A 198 -6.19 -14.74 -3.97
CA LEU A 198 -5.65 -14.34 -5.28
C LEU A 198 -6.79 -14.00 -6.22
N ILE A 199 -6.61 -12.94 -6.99
CA ILE A 199 -7.53 -12.58 -8.08
C ILE A 199 -7.31 -13.58 -9.22
N VAL A 200 -8.39 -14.25 -9.65
CA VAL A 200 -8.37 -15.12 -10.82
C VAL A 200 -8.57 -14.25 -12.05
N THR A 201 -7.51 -14.08 -12.82
CA THR A 201 -7.57 -13.31 -14.06
C THR A 201 -8.09 -14.15 -15.22
N PRO A 202 -8.81 -13.54 -16.20
CA PRO A 202 -9.21 -14.26 -17.42
C PRO A 202 -7.99 -14.84 -18.14
N VAL A 203 -8.12 -16.07 -18.61
CA VAL A 203 -7.10 -16.75 -19.42
C VAL A 203 -7.44 -16.65 -20.90
N GLY A 204 -6.43 -16.74 -21.77
CA GLY A 204 -6.63 -16.82 -23.23
C GLY A 204 -6.38 -15.53 -23.98
N VAL A 205 -6.06 -14.44 -23.31
CA VAL A 205 -5.60 -13.20 -23.95
C VAL A 205 -4.10 -13.31 -24.17
N GLY A 206 -3.67 -13.71 -25.36
CA GLY A 206 -2.27 -13.74 -25.74
C GLY A 206 -1.83 -12.37 -26.25
N ASN A 207 -0.89 -11.74 -25.56
CA ASN A 207 -0.31 -10.46 -25.96
C ASN A 207 1.20 -10.57 -26.15
N TYR A 208 1.80 -9.52 -26.71
CA TYR A 208 3.24 -9.39 -26.83
C TYR A 208 3.77 -8.50 -25.72
N LEU A 209 4.78 -8.98 -25.00
CA LEU A 209 5.48 -8.22 -23.99
C LEU A 209 6.82 -7.74 -24.56
N ILE A 210 7.02 -6.45 -24.60
CA ILE A 210 8.28 -5.83 -25.01
C ILE A 210 8.99 -5.35 -23.74
N ARG A 211 10.13 -5.96 -23.40
CA ARG A 211 10.98 -5.50 -22.31
C ARG A 211 12.09 -4.63 -22.89
N THR A 212 12.14 -3.38 -22.45
CA THR A 212 13.30 -2.52 -22.73
C THR A 212 14.43 -2.90 -21.77
N GLY A 213 15.28 -3.85 -22.17
CA GLY A 213 16.50 -4.17 -21.44
C GLY A 213 17.56 -3.14 -21.74
N ILE A 214 18.07 -2.43 -20.74
CA ILE A 214 19.33 -1.70 -20.83
C ILE A 214 20.44 -2.75 -20.79
N THR A 215 20.76 -3.33 -21.93
CA THR A 215 22.04 -4.01 -22.11
C THR A 215 22.99 -3.02 -22.79
N SER A 216 23.84 -2.40 -22.00
CA SER A 216 24.99 -1.68 -22.51
C SER A 216 25.81 -2.64 -23.41
N GLY A 217 25.67 -2.49 -24.73
CA GLY A 217 26.65 -3.06 -25.64
C GLY A 217 26.20 -3.98 -26.77
N SER A 218 24.92 -4.20 -27.03
CA SER A 218 24.52 -4.89 -28.25
C SER A 218 23.30 -4.25 -28.90
N SER A 219 23.43 -3.82 -30.14
CA SER A 219 22.35 -3.42 -31.05
C SER A 219 21.54 -4.64 -31.51
N GLY A 220 21.04 -5.42 -30.56
CA GLY A 220 20.18 -6.56 -30.82
C GLY A 220 18.72 -6.11 -30.86
N SER A 221 18.06 -6.29 -31.99
CA SER A 221 16.62 -6.21 -32.13
C SER A 221 15.98 -7.09 -31.07
N GLN A 222 15.28 -6.47 -30.09
CA GLN A 222 14.53 -7.23 -29.08
C GLN A 222 13.33 -7.88 -29.75
N THR A 223 13.35 -9.20 -29.81
CA THR A 223 12.19 -9.95 -30.31
C THR A 223 11.08 -9.88 -29.26
N PRO A 224 9.87 -9.39 -29.60
CA PRO A 224 8.75 -9.40 -28.70
C PRO A 224 8.44 -10.82 -28.23
N LEU A 225 8.29 -11.01 -26.92
CA LEU A 225 7.88 -12.27 -26.33
C LEU A 225 6.36 -12.35 -26.35
N LYS A 226 5.81 -13.37 -27.05
CA LYS A 226 4.39 -13.68 -26.95
C LYS A 226 4.15 -14.49 -25.68
N THR A 227 3.33 -13.97 -24.78
CA THR A 227 2.98 -14.62 -23.51
C THR A 227 1.57 -14.24 -23.10
N HIS A 228 1.00 -14.99 -22.17
CA HIS A 228 -0.21 -14.55 -21.48
C HIS A 228 0.15 -13.40 -20.56
N THR A 229 -0.65 -12.35 -20.59
CA THR A 229 -0.41 -11.14 -19.82
C THR A 229 -1.54 -10.87 -18.84
N ILE A 230 -1.19 -10.16 -17.77
CA ILE A 230 -2.13 -9.60 -16.81
C ILE A 230 -1.92 -8.10 -16.81
N SER A 231 -3.02 -7.35 -16.99
CA SER A 231 -3.02 -5.90 -16.95
C SER A 231 -3.70 -5.41 -15.68
N GLU A 232 -3.10 -4.45 -15.03
CA GLU A 232 -3.62 -3.76 -13.85
C GLU A 232 -3.93 -2.32 -14.23
N LEU A 233 -5.20 -1.94 -14.15
CA LEU A 233 -5.65 -0.55 -14.30
C LEU A 233 -5.57 0.14 -12.93
N GLY A 234 -4.67 1.10 -12.80
CA GLY A 234 -4.62 1.99 -11.65
C GLY A 234 -5.35 3.30 -11.96
N ILE A 235 -6.27 3.68 -11.10
CA ILE A 235 -6.94 4.99 -11.13
C ILE A 235 -6.35 5.81 -9.98
N PHE A 236 -5.92 7.03 -10.29
CA PHE A 236 -5.25 7.91 -9.33
C PHE A 236 -6.16 9.07 -8.96
N GLY A 237 -6.24 9.32 -7.68
CA GLY A 237 -6.85 10.50 -7.11
C GLY A 237 -5.90 11.15 -6.12
N TRP A 238 -6.21 12.38 -5.75
CA TRP A 238 -5.61 13.05 -4.62
C TRP A 238 -6.69 13.64 -3.72
N SER A 239 -6.39 13.76 -2.44
CA SER A 239 -7.23 14.47 -1.49
C SER A 239 -6.36 15.31 -0.57
N LEU A 240 -6.84 16.52 -0.28
CA LEU A 240 -6.24 17.44 0.67
C LEU A 240 -7.12 17.46 1.92
N PHE A 241 -6.53 17.04 3.03
CA PHE A 241 -7.16 17.12 4.34
C PHE A 241 -6.70 18.40 5.02
N GLY A 242 -7.60 19.19 5.48
CA GLY A 242 -7.31 20.43 6.16
C GLY A 242 -8.01 20.50 7.49
N ASP A 243 -7.58 21.44 8.29
CA ASP A 243 -8.00 21.56 9.66
C ASP A 243 -8.42 22.99 10.01
N ASP A 244 -9.70 23.10 10.31
CA ASP A 244 -10.18 24.06 11.30
C ASP A 244 -10.61 23.28 12.55
N GLY A 245 -9.90 22.18 12.90
CA GLY A 245 -10.21 21.31 14.05
C GLY A 245 -10.96 20.03 13.71
N GLY A 246 -11.06 19.65 12.43
CA GLY A 246 -11.76 18.44 11.98
C GLY A 246 -11.08 17.71 10.84
N ASP A 247 -11.40 16.43 10.69
CA ASP A 247 -10.91 15.52 9.64
C ASP A 247 -11.61 15.78 8.27
N SER A 248 -11.98 17.02 7.96
CA SER A 248 -12.70 17.33 6.74
C SER A 248 -11.78 17.28 5.52
N ILE A 249 -12.26 16.65 4.44
CA ILE A 249 -11.63 16.77 3.14
C ILE A 249 -11.89 18.19 2.62
N MET A 250 -10.81 18.92 2.29
CA MET A 250 -10.91 20.27 1.71
C MET A 250 -11.11 20.21 0.21
N GLU A 251 -10.35 19.36 -0.46
CA GLU A 251 -10.42 19.14 -1.90
C GLU A 251 -10.06 17.71 -2.24
N GLU A 252 -10.68 17.16 -3.28
CA GLU A 252 -10.35 15.87 -3.86
C GLU A 252 -10.62 15.86 -5.36
N GLU A 253 -9.83 15.11 -6.10
CA GLU A 253 -10.01 14.97 -7.55
C GLU A 253 -9.43 13.64 -8.05
N THR A 254 -10.10 13.03 -9.04
CA THR A 254 -9.53 11.96 -9.84
C THR A 254 -8.67 12.55 -10.96
N VAL A 255 -7.38 12.27 -10.97
CA VAL A 255 -6.42 12.96 -11.86
C VAL A 255 -5.93 12.11 -13.02
N GLY A 256 -6.29 10.85 -13.10
CA GLY A 256 -5.92 10.02 -14.24
C GLY A 256 -5.85 8.53 -13.95
N TRP A 257 -5.36 7.80 -14.93
CA TRP A 257 -5.21 6.36 -14.88
C TRP A 257 -3.90 5.91 -15.51
N LEU A 258 -3.50 4.69 -15.19
CA LEU A 258 -2.30 4.05 -15.69
C LEU A 258 -2.55 2.55 -15.81
N VAL A 259 -2.11 1.95 -16.92
CA VAL A 259 -2.11 0.50 -17.08
C VAL A 259 -0.70 -0.06 -16.93
N ARG A 260 -0.57 -1.08 -16.11
CA ARG A 260 0.66 -1.86 -15.98
C ARG A 260 0.39 -3.28 -16.44
N THR A 261 1.18 -3.76 -17.39
CA THR A 261 1.02 -5.11 -17.95
C THR A 261 2.28 -5.94 -17.68
N LYS A 262 2.09 -7.17 -17.24
CA LYS A 262 3.14 -8.15 -16.97
C LYS A 262 2.81 -9.52 -17.54
N GLY A 263 3.81 -10.38 -17.64
CA GLY A 263 3.59 -11.80 -17.92
C GLY A 263 2.91 -12.50 -16.74
N ILE A 264 2.03 -13.46 -17.03
CA ILE A 264 1.28 -14.22 -16.02
C ILE A 264 2.19 -15.00 -15.06
N GLU A 265 3.37 -15.39 -15.52
CA GLU A 265 4.35 -16.14 -14.74
C GLU A 265 5.05 -15.28 -13.66
N THR A 266 4.83 -13.97 -13.68
CA THR A 266 5.49 -13.05 -12.76
C THR A 266 4.57 -12.67 -11.61
N ASN A 267 4.96 -12.98 -10.37
CA ASN A 267 4.21 -12.59 -9.18
C ASN A 267 4.35 -11.10 -8.84
N GLU A 268 5.45 -10.47 -9.23
CA GLU A 268 5.73 -9.06 -8.96
C GLU A 268 5.22 -8.13 -10.08
N GLY A 269 4.84 -6.89 -9.73
CA GLY A 269 4.19 -5.95 -10.65
C GLY A 269 4.89 -4.58 -10.83
N GLY A 270 6.14 -4.45 -10.37
CA GLY A 270 6.84 -3.15 -10.42
C GLY A 270 7.35 -2.80 -11.82
N VAL A 271 7.00 -1.62 -12.34
CA VAL A 271 7.54 -1.10 -13.61
C VAL A 271 9.02 -0.71 -13.42
N ALA A 272 9.34 0.02 -12.35
CA ALA A 272 10.70 0.45 -12.07
C ALA A 272 11.69 -0.71 -11.81
N THR A 273 11.17 -1.85 -11.35
CA THR A 273 11.95 -3.08 -11.12
C THR A 273 12.01 -3.98 -12.36
N GLY A 274 11.35 -3.60 -13.47
CA GLY A 274 11.40 -4.32 -14.73
C GLY A 274 10.45 -5.53 -14.83
N PHE A 275 9.56 -5.73 -13.88
CA PHE A 275 8.57 -6.84 -13.92
C PHE A 275 7.36 -6.51 -14.77
N SER A 276 6.98 -5.24 -14.90
CA SER A 276 5.85 -4.78 -15.72
C SER A 276 6.29 -3.71 -16.71
N VAL A 277 5.48 -3.51 -17.73
CA VAL A 277 5.58 -2.39 -18.68
C VAL A 277 4.39 -1.47 -18.53
N LEU A 278 4.57 -0.21 -18.91
CA LEU A 278 3.44 0.70 -19.12
C LEU A 278 2.72 0.31 -20.40
N ASP A 279 1.40 0.30 -20.33
CA ASP A 279 0.53 -0.13 -21.41
C ASP A 279 -0.62 0.87 -21.60
N SER A 280 -1.43 0.64 -22.61
CA SER A 280 -2.64 1.40 -22.90
C SER A 280 -3.85 0.49 -23.01
N ILE A 281 -5.02 1.01 -22.69
CA ILE A 281 -6.28 0.28 -22.80
C ILE A 281 -6.68 0.21 -24.27
N LEU A 282 -7.02 -1.01 -24.72
CA LEU A 282 -7.78 -1.22 -25.94
C LEU A 282 -9.20 -1.62 -25.54
N LEU A 283 -10.15 -0.75 -25.81
CA LEU A 283 -11.57 -1.07 -25.64
C LEU A 283 -12.02 -1.88 -26.86
N VAL A 284 -12.70 -2.99 -26.60
CA VAL A 284 -13.32 -3.85 -27.62
C VAL A 284 -14.81 -3.94 -27.29
N ASP A 285 -15.65 -3.97 -28.35
CA ASP A 285 -17.09 -4.16 -28.24
C ASP A 285 -17.44 -5.60 -27.85
#